data_ab2041337970078fcaaae5851a3a45b8
#
_entry.id   ab2041337970078fcaaae5851a3a45b8
#
_cell.length_a   1.000
_cell.length_b   1.000
_cell.length_c   1.000
_cell.angle_alpha   90.00
_cell.angle_beta   90.00
_cell.angle_gamma   90.00
#
_symmetry.space_group_name_H-M   'P 1'
#
loop_
_entity.id
_entity.type
_entity.pdbx_description
1 polymer ?
#
loop_
_entity_poly.entity_id
_entity_poly.type
_entity_poly.pdbx_seq_one_letter_code
_entity_poly.pdbx_strand_id
1 'polypeptide(L)'
;DLLRNRNSMAARGCVLVEKLPDLGYTINRRSDVWSDNVAALYEEAKARRWAPAVDVPWAELADEREPLREAAMAQACTLLEEVALVAMEIPSRWVFSINQEFLELKSFLCAQMIDEARHVEACRKRALVGGAGLGRASVAAEQALKEILSAETYPEGSVAANLLLGSFVLSMYGALAAVADTRADRLLATLSMQDVARSVAYGVGHLRYHLRHQPGKAAALGEYLDRTERTVLGIAGSPEFLEPLVLLAAGGRERDALSRGAAVVRRWFGRAVNAYLERCAAGGLPDRRERSLLPRLAASLAG
;
A
#
# COMPACT_ATOMS: atom_id res chain seq x y z
N ASP A 1 27.87 -1.65 -11.81
CA ASP A 1 26.71 -1.91 -12.70
C ASP A 1 27.19 -2.00 -14.13
N LEU A 2 27.00 -3.18 -14.75
CA LEU A 2 27.25 -3.37 -16.17
C LEU A 2 26.35 -2.43 -16.97
N LEU A 3 26.88 -1.85 -18.05
CA LEU A 3 26.07 -1.07 -18.98
C LEU A 3 24.92 -1.95 -19.49
N ARG A 4 23.71 -1.53 -19.21
CA ARG A 4 22.51 -2.24 -19.66
C ARG A 4 22.23 -1.91 -21.12
N ASN A 5 21.71 -2.89 -21.84
CA ASN A 5 21.24 -2.64 -23.20
C ASN A 5 20.12 -1.58 -23.17
N ARG A 6 20.29 -0.50 -23.93
CA ARG A 6 19.36 0.62 -24.00
C ARG A 6 18.73 0.78 -25.39
N ASN A 7 19.20 0.01 -26.37
CA ASN A 7 18.97 0.26 -27.79
C ASN A 7 18.16 -0.86 -28.48
N SER A 8 17.89 -1.97 -27.80
CA SER A 8 17.20 -3.11 -28.42
C SER A 8 16.18 -3.74 -27.48
N MET A 9 15.06 -4.18 -28.04
CA MET A 9 14.05 -5.03 -27.38
C MET A 9 14.37 -6.52 -27.50
N ALA A 10 15.54 -6.88 -27.98
CA ALA A 10 15.96 -8.27 -28.10
C ALA A 10 15.90 -8.98 -26.74
N ALA A 11 15.50 -10.23 -26.75
CA ALA A 11 15.44 -11.04 -25.54
C ALA A 11 16.81 -11.12 -24.86
N ARG A 12 16.82 -11.16 -23.52
CA ARG A 12 18.04 -11.27 -22.73
C ARG A 12 18.85 -12.49 -23.19
N GLY A 13 20.13 -12.28 -23.48
CA GLY A 13 21.05 -13.30 -24.00
C GLY A 13 21.10 -13.42 -25.52
N CYS A 14 20.30 -12.65 -26.28
CA CYS A 14 20.45 -12.55 -27.72
C CYS A 14 21.68 -11.73 -28.10
N VAL A 15 22.22 -12.00 -29.32
CA VAL A 15 23.17 -11.13 -29.95
C VAL A 15 22.46 -9.85 -30.38
N LEU A 16 22.97 -8.70 -29.91
CA LEU A 16 22.35 -7.42 -30.18
C LEU A 16 22.69 -6.90 -31.57
N VAL A 17 21.74 -6.22 -32.21
CA VAL A 17 21.98 -5.45 -33.43
C VAL A 17 22.63 -4.13 -33.07
N GLU A 18 23.68 -3.76 -33.74
CA GLU A 18 24.39 -2.51 -33.53
C GLU A 18 23.68 -1.30 -34.13
N LYS A 19 23.99 -0.12 -33.61
CA LYS A 19 23.57 1.19 -34.16
C LYS A 19 22.04 1.44 -34.14
N LEU A 20 21.32 0.81 -33.22
CA LEU A 20 19.90 1.15 -32.97
C LEU A 20 19.79 2.39 -32.06
N PRO A 21 18.72 3.21 -32.22
CA PRO A 21 18.50 4.36 -31.34
C PRO A 21 18.22 3.91 -29.90
N ASP A 22 18.48 4.81 -28.96
CA ASP A 22 18.15 4.61 -27.54
C ASP A 22 16.62 4.50 -27.36
N LEU A 23 16.16 3.54 -26.58
CA LEU A 23 14.74 3.30 -26.29
C LEU A 23 14.16 4.25 -25.22
N GLY A 24 14.98 5.13 -24.64
CA GLY A 24 14.53 6.12 -23.66
C GLY A 24 14.40 5.61 -22.22
N TYR A 25 14.99 4.46 -21.89
CA TYR A 25 15.03 4.01 -20.50
C TYR A 25 15.84 4.98 -19.64
N THR A 26 15.22 5.52 -18.59
CA THR A 26 15.85 6.43 -17.63
C THR A 26 16.38 5.70 -16.40
N ILE A 27 15.84 4.53 -16.07
CA ILE A 27 16.26 3.70 -14.93
C ILE A 27 17.04 2.50 -15.43
N ASN A 28 18.39 2.64 -15.41
CA ASN A 28 19.33 1.66 -15.94
C ASN A 28 20.20 1.02 -14.86
N ARG A 29 20.08 1.44 -13.60
CA ARG A 29 20.87 0.89 -12.49
C ARG A 29 20.00 -0.05 -11.67
N ARG A 30 20.54 -1.23 -11.41
CA ARG A 30 19.87 -2.24 -10.56
C ARG A 30 19.62 -1.73 -9.15
N SER A 31 20.56 -0.95 -8.62
CA SER A 31 20.44 -0.32 -7.29
C SER A 31 19.22 0.59 -7.12
N ASP A 32 18.67 1.11 -8.21
CA ASP A 32 17.54 2.05 -8.12
C ASP A 32 16.18 1.35 -8.07
N VAL A 33 16.11 0.05 -8.37
CA VAL A 33 14.81 -0.63 -8.54
C VAL A 33 14.75 -2.04 -7.98
N TRP A 34 15.88 -2.71 -7.76
CA TRP A 34 15.92 -4.14 -7.50
C TRP A 34 15.59 -4.50 -6.05
N SER A 35 15.01 -5.68 -5.91
CA SER A 35 14.92 -6.39 -4.63
C SER A 35 15.32 -7.86 -4.84
N ASP A 36 16.08 -8.43 -3.90
CA ASP A 36 16.58 -9.80 -4.04
C ASP A 36 15.46 -10.86 -4.01
N ASN A 37 14.29 -10.52 -3.47
CA ASN A 37 13.11 -11.39 -3.41
C ASN A 37 12.11 -11.20 -4.58
N VAL A 38 12.39 -10.31 -5.55
CA VAL A 38 11.40 -9.90 -6.56
C VAL A 38 10.87 -11.08 -7.40
N ALA A 39 11.74 -12.03 -7.78
CA ALA A 39 11.32 -13.19 -8.56
C ALA A 39 10.38 -14.12 -7.75
N ALA A 40 10.69 -14.35 -6.47
CA ALA A 40 9.85 -15.16 -5.59
C ALA A 40 8.49 -14.51 -5.34
N LEU A 41 8.45 -13.18 -5.17
CA LEU A 41 7.21 -12.42 -5.00
C LEU A 41 6.34 -12.47 -6.27
N TYR A 42 6.95 -12.46 -7.45
CA TYR A 42 6.20 -12.64 -8.70
C TYR A 42 5.59 -14.04 -8.80
N GLU A 43 6.35 -15.10 -8.45
CA GLU A 43 5.81 -16.47 -8.41
C GLU A 43 4.64 -16.59 -7.41
N GLU A 44 4.78 -15.98 -6.23
CA GLU A 44 3.72 -15.96 -5.23
C GLU A 44 2.47 -15.21 -5.73
N ALA A 45 2.63 -14.07 -6.39
CA ALA A 45 1.52 -13.31 -6.97
C ALA A 45 0.72 -14.14 -7.98
N LYS A 46 1.40 -14.90 -8.84
CA LYS A 46 0.75 -15.82 -9.79
C LYS A 46 0.00 -16.95 -9.09
N ALA A 47 0.61 -17.54 -8.06
CA ALA A 47 0.06 -18.69 -7.34
C ALA A 47 -1.15 -18.34 -6.47
N ARG A 48 -1.19 -17.11 -5.93
CA ARG A 48 -2.23 -16.65 -5.00
C ARG A 48 -3.21 -15.64 -5.61
N ARG A 49 -3.31 -15.60 -6.92
CA ARG A 49 -4.29 -14.73 -7.60
C ARG A 49 -5.72 -15.13 -7.23
N TRP A 50 -6.56 -14.14 -7.08
CA TRP A 50 -7.98 -14.30 -6.82
C TRP A 50 -8.80 -13.36 -7.73
N ALA A 51 -10.10 -13.60 -7.85
CA ALA A 51 -11.01 -12.78 -8.64
C ALA A 51 -12.16 -12.28 -7.76
N PRO A 52 -12.37 -10.95 -7.62
CA PRO A 52 -13.42 -10.40 -6.77
C PRO A 52 -14.80 -10.98 -7.07
N ALA A 53 -15.11 -11.20 -8.33
CA ALA A 53 -16.41 -11.72 -8.75
C ALA A 53 -16.68 -13.17 -8.34
N VAL A 54 -15.63 -13.97 -8.11
CA VAL A 54 -15.72 -15.42 -7.87
C VAL A 54 -15.41 -15.79 -6.43
N ASP A 55 -14.34 -15.20 -5.87
CA ASP A 55 -13.79 -15.63 -4.59
C ASP A 55 -14.44 -14.92 -3.38
N VAL A 56 -15.14 -13.78 -3.61
CA VAL A 56 -15.89 -13.08 -2.57
C VAL A 56 -17.38 -13.44 -2.68
N PRO A 57 -17.98 -14.02 -1.63
CA PRO A 57 -19.39 -14.46 -1.65
C PRO A 57 -20.34 -13.27 -1.46
N TRP A 58 -20.47 -12.42 -2.46
CA TRP A 58 -21.28 -11.19 -2.44
C TRP A 58 -22.74 -11.40 -2.07
N ALA A 59 -23.31 -12.57 -2.35
CA ALA A 59 -24.67 -12.91 -2.01
C ALA A 59 -24.95 -12.86 -0.50
N GLU A 60 -23.95 -13.08 0.35
CA GLU A 60 -24.06 -12.95 1.81
C GLU A 60 -24.32 -11.51 2.30
N LEU A 61 -24.14 -10.52 1.40
CA LEU A 61 -24.38 -9.11 1.69
C LEU A 61 -25.77 -8.63 1.28
N ALA A 62 -26.64 -9.53 0.77
CA ALA A 62 -27.99 -9.19 0.37
C ALA A 62 -28.98 -9.05 1.53
N ASP A 63 -28.67 -9.62 2.70
CA ASP A 63 -29.52 -9.54 3.89
C ASP A 63 -29.49 -8.13 4.50
N GLU A 64 -30.60 -7.75 5.16
CA GLU A 64 -30.73 -6.47 5.84
C GLU A 64 -29.68 -6.35 6.96
N ARG A 65 -28.96 -5.24 6.98
CA ARG A 65 -27.83 -4.99 7.86
C ARG A 65 -28.02 -3.67 8.60
N GLU A 66 -27.31 -3.52 9.71
CA GLU A 66 -27.37 -2.30 10.49
C GLU A 66 -26.86 -1.10 9.66
N PRO A 67 -27.70 -0.07 9.37
CA PRO A 67 -27.39 0.96 8.37
C PRO A 67 -26.13 1.77 8.68
N LEU A 68 -25.88 2.09 9.97
CA LEU A 68 -24.72 2.88 10.36
C LEU A 68 -23.41 2.08 10.16
N ARG A 69 -23.47 0.77 10.45
CA ARG A 69 -22.33 -0.12 10.23
C ARG A 69 -22.04 -0.30 8.74
N GLU A 70 -23.08 -0.39 7.92
CA GLU A 70 -22.92 -0.43 6.45
C GLU A 70 -22.33 0.87 5.92
N ALA A 71 -22.79 2.02 6.40
CA ALA A 71 -22.19 3.32 6.03
C ALA A 71 -20.72 3.42 6.46
N ALA A 72 -20.37 2.90 7.64
CA ALA A 72 -18.99 2.87 8.11
C ALA A 72 -18.11 1.94 7.24
N MET A 73 -18.62 0.77 6.85
CA MET A 73 -17.90 -0.14 5.95
C MET A 73 -17.75 0.46 4.55
N ALA A 74 -18.81 1.10 4.01
CA ALA A 74 -18.73 1.80 2.73
C ALA A 74 -17.70 2.92 2.75
N GLN A 75 -17.61 3.71 3.83
CA GLN A 75 -16.61 4.75 4.00
C GLN A 75 -15.18 4.16 4.05
N ALA A 76 -14.96 3.09 4.83
CA ALA A 76 -13.67 2.43 4.91
C ALA A 76 -13.23 1.85 3.55
N CYS A 77 -14.15 1.22 2.81
CA CYS A 77 -13.89 0.71 1.48
C CYS A 77 -13.62 1.82 0.46
N THR A 78 -14.30 2.96 0.55
CA THR A 78 -14.05 4.12 -0.32
C THR A 78 -12.62 4.64 -0.15
N LEU A 79 -12.15 4.81 1.08
CA LEU A 79 -10.78 5.22 1.33
C LEU A 79 -9.74 4.18 0.85
N LEU A 80 -10.04 2.88 0.99
CA LEU A 80 -9.17 1.83 0.48
C LEU A 80 -9.15 1.78 -1.05
N GLU A 81 -10.26 2.11 -1.72
CA GLU A 81 -10.31 2.28 -3.19
C GLU A 81 -9.39 3.41 -3.64
N GLU A 82 -9.46 4.59 -3.00
CA GLU A 82 -8.59 5.75 -3.32
C GLU A 82 -7.10 5.41 -3.13
N VAL A 83 -6.78 4.72 -2.05
CA VAL A 83 -5.41 4.28 -1.76
C VAL A 83 -4.92 3.27 -2.81
N ALA A 84 -5.75 2.30 -3.20
CA ALA A 84 -5.40 1.30 -4.20
C ALA A 84 -5.17 1.94 -5.58
N LEU A 85 -5.94 2.97 -5.96
CA LEU A 85 -5.69 3.76 -7.18
C LEU A 85 -4.27 4.34 -7.18
N VAL A 86 -3.84 4.98 -6.10
CA VAL A 86 -2.49 5.55 -6.00
C VAL A 86 -1.41 4.46 -5.97
N ALA A 87 -1.67 3.35 -5.27
CA ALA A 87 -0.74 2.22 -5.24
C ALA A 87 -0.56 1.57 -6.62
N MET A 88 -1.56 1.65 -7.49
CA MET A 88 -1.49 1.24 -8.90
C MET A 88 -0.74 2.27 -9.76
N GLU A 89 -0.94 3.56 -9.55
CA GLU A 89 -0.31 4.65 -10.32
C GLU A 89 1.22 4.70 -10.15
N ILE A 90 1.73 4.44 -8.95
CA ILE A 90 3.17 4.47 -8.69
C ILE A 90 3.95 3.49 -9.58
N PRO A 91 3.67 2.17 -9.63
CA PRO A 91 4.38 1.27 -10.54
C PRO A 91 4.11 1.60 -12.02
N SER A 92 2.92 2.05 -12.39
CA SER A 92 2.59 2.39 -13.78
C SER A 92 3.45 3.52 -14.33
N ARG A 93 3.69 4.56 -13.51
CA ARG A 93 4.54 5.71 -13.86
C ARG A 93 5.97 5.31 -14.21
N TRP A 94 6.50 4.28 -13.56
CA TRP A 94 7.91 3.92 -13.65
C TRP A 94 8.20 2.70 -14.52
N VAL A 95 7.23 1.81 -14.73
CA VAL A 95 7.47 0.54 -15.43
C VAL A 95 8.01 0.72 -16.85
N PHE A 96 7.60 1.76 -17.56
CA PHE A 96 8.13 2.08 -18.88
C PHE A 96 9.58 2.57 -18.81
N SER A 97 9.91 3.40 -17.83
CA SER A 97 11.24 4.00 -17.64
C SER A 97 12.31 3.01 -17.19
N ILE A 98 11.89 1.87 -16.63
CA ILE A 98 12.80 0.81 -16.17
C ILE A 98 13.31 0.02 -17.36
N ASN A 99 14.65 -0.18 -17.41
CA ASN A 99 15.29 -0.97 -18.45
C ASN A 99 14.68 -2.37 -18.54
N GLN A 100 14.44 -2.84 -19.75
CA GLN A 100 13.82 -4.14 -20.02
C GLN A 100 14.61 -5.34 -19.48
N GLU A 101 15.91 -5.20 -19.28
CA GLU A 101 16.73 -6.27 -18.71
C GLU A 101 16.40 -6.61 -17.25
N PHE A 102 15.65 -5.74 -16.55
CA PHE A 102 15.07 -6.03 -15.24
C PHE A 102 13.73 -6.75 -15.38
N LEU A 103 13.67 -7.80 -16.19
CA LEU A 103 12.44 -8.50 -16.58
C LEU A 103 11.64 -8.99 -15.36
N GLU A 104 12.29 -9.59 -14.37
CA GLU A 104 11.64 -10.12 -13.17
C GLU A 104 10.94 -9.01 -12.38
N LEU A 105 11.60 -7.85 -12.29
CA LEU A 105 11.02 -6.67 -11.64
C LEU A 105 9.81 -6.14 -12.44
N LYS A 106 9.94 -5.96 -13.75
CA LYS A 106 8.82 -5.48 -14.58
C LYS A 106 7.62 -6.42 -14.48
N SER A 107 7.86 -7.73 -14.49
CA SER A 107 6.81 -8.74 -14.30
C SER A 107 6.13 -8.63 -12.94
N PHE A 108 6.91 -8.42 -11.86
CA PHE A 108 6.36 -8.21 -10.53
C PHE A 108 5.54 -6.91 -10.45
N LEU A 109 6.01 -5.80 -11.02
CA LEU A 109 5.26 -4.54 -11.03
C LEU A 109 3.94 -4.65 -11.81
N CYS A 110 3.92 -5.40 -12.93
CA CYS A 110 2.67 -5.71 -13.62
C CYS A 110 1.71 -6.53 -12.75
N ALA A 111 2.22 -7.51 -12.00
CA ALA A 111 1.40 -8.27 -11.05
C ALA A 111 0.87 -7.37 -9.92
N GLN A 112 1.69 -6.48 -9.37
CA GLN A 112 1.28 -5.49 -8.37
C GLN A 112 0.15 -4.58 -8.89
N MET A 113 0.26 -4.07 -10.12
CA MET A 113 -0.80 -3.25 -10.72
C MET A 113 -2.12 -4.02 -10.85
N ILE A 114 -2.09 -5.30 -11.22
CA ILE A 114 -3.29 -6.15 -11.27
C ILE A 114 -3.84 -6.40 -9.85
N ASP A 115 -2.98 -6.60 -8.85
CA ASP A 115 -3.40 -6.76 -7.46
C ASP A 115 -4.16 -5.50 -7.00
N GLU A 116 -3.62 -4.31 -7.23
CA GLU A 116 -4.26 -3.05 -6.85
C GLU A 116 -5.55 -2.77 -7.64
N ALA A 117 -5.61 -3.12 -8.93
CA ALA A 117 -6.84 -3.03 -9.73
C ALA A 117 -7.97 -3.91 -9.14
N ARG A 118 -7.63 -5.10 -8.61
CA ARG A 118 -8.60 -5.95 -7.88
C ARG A 118 -9.08 -5.30 -6.58
N HIS A 119 -8.18 -4.61 -5.85
CA HIS A 119 -8.56 -3.90 -4.62
C HIS A 119 -9.52 -2.75 -4.93
N VAL A 120 -9.27 -1.98 -6.00
CA VAL A 120 -10.19 -0.95 -6.49
C VAL A 120 -11.58 -1.55 -6.79
N GLU A 121 -11.63 -2.62 -7.59
CA GLU A 121 -12.89 -3.30 -7.94
C GLU A 121 -13.62 -3.81 -6.70
N ALA A 122 -12.92 -4.53 -5.83
CA ALA A 122 -13.53 -5.18 -4.67
C ALA A 122 -14.02 -4.18 -3.62
N CYS A 123 -13.22 -3.15 -3.31
CA CYS A 123 -13.60 -2.11 -2.35
C CYS A 123 -14.76 -1.28 -2.87
N ARG A 124 -14.73 -0.87 -4.15
CA ARG A 124 -15.84 -0.15 -4.78
C ARG A 124 -17.13 -0.98 -4.76
N LYS A 125 -17.07 -2.24 -5.16
CA LYS A 125 -18.22 -3.15 -5.13
C LYS A 125 -18.76 -3.30 -3.71
N ARG A 126 -17.88 -3.46 -2.71
CA ARG A 126 -18.32 -3.56 -1.31
C ARG A 126 -19.01 -2.29 -0.82
N ALA A 127 -18.50 -1.11 -1.14
CA ALA A 127 -19.12 0.15 -0.78
C ALA A 127 -20.53 0.32 -1.35
N LEU A 128 -20.74 -0.18 -2.57
CA LEU A 128 -22.02 -0.02 -3.29
C LEU A 128 -23.07 -1.08 -2.93
N VAL A 129 -22.66 -2.31 -2.60
CA VAL A 129 -23.58 -3.44 -2.42
C VAL A 129 -24.50 -3.29 -1.21
N GLY A 130 -24.05 -2.61 -0.17
CA GLY A 130 -24.86 -2.34 1.05
C GLY A 130 -25.89 -1.22 0.89
N GLY A 131 -26.02 -0.61 -0.30
CA GLY A 131 -26.97 0.46 -0.57
C GLY A 131 -26.61 1.83 0.02
N ALA A 132 -25.56 1.94 0.84
CA ALA A 132 -25.11 3.22 1.42
C ALA A 132 -24.45 4.15 0.38
N GLY A 133 -23.99 3.59 -0.74
CA GLY A 133 -23.21 4.29 -1.76
C GLY A 133 -21.74 4.45 -1.37
N LEU A 134 -21.01 5.22 -2.17
CA LEU A 134 -19.63 5.58 -1.84
C LEU A 134 -19.59 6.55 -0.66
N GLY A 135 -18.52 6.46 0.13
CA GLY A 135 -18.25 7.39 1.21
C GLY A 135 -17.79 8.76 0.73
N ARG A 136 -17.27 9.55 1.65
CA ARG A 136 -16.73 10.88 1.38
C ARG A 136 -15.23 10.83 1.18
N ALA A 137 -14.72 11.57 0.19
CA ALA A 137 -13.30 11.85 0.07
C ALA A 137 -12.83 12.69 1.26
N SER A 138 -11.63 12.42 1.74
CA SER A 138 -11.00 13.19 2.82
C SER A 138 -9.96 14.14 2.24
N VAL A 139 -10.01 15.41 2.63
CA VAL A 139 -8.99 16.41 2.24
C VAL A 139 -7.60 15.95 2.67
N ALA A 140 -7.48 15.36 3.86
CA ALA A 140 -6.21 14.84 4.38
C ALA A 140 -5.72 13.64 3.57
N ALA A 141 -6.62 12.72 3.17
CA ALA A 141 -6.27 11.60 2.30
C ALA A 141 -5.79 12.10 0.93
N GLU A 142 -6.54 13.01 0.28
CA GLU A 142 -6.16 13.62 -0.97
C GLU A 142 -4.77 14.26 -0.93
N GLN A 143 -4.46 15.02 0.13
CA GLN A 143 -3.15 15.63 0.30
C GLN A 143 -2.03 14.59 0.44
N ALA A 144 -2.24 13.56 1.25
CA ALA A 144 -1.25 12.50 1.45
C ALA A 144 -1.03 11.69 0.17
N LEU A 145 -2.08 11.32 -0.54
CA LEU A 145 -2.00 10.57 -1.79
C LEU A 145 -1.30 11.38 -2.89
N LYS A 146 -1.57 12.68 -2.99
CA LYS A 146 -0.87 13.59 -3.92
C LYS A 146 0.62 13.75 -3.57
N GLU A 147 0.97 13.83 -2.29
CA GLU A 147 2.38 13.84 -1.86
C GLU A 147 3.10 12.57 -2.31
N ILE A 148 2.48 11.40 -2.18
CA ILE A 148 3.03 10.12 -2.64
C ILE A 148 3.20 10.12 -4.17
N LEU A 149 2.21 10.60 -4.91
CA LEU A 149 2.28 10.72 -6.38
C LEU A 149 3.31 11.75 -6.85
N SER A 150 3.71 12.71 -6.01
CA SER A 150 4.73 13.71 -6.34
C SER A 150 6.16 13.19 -6.28
N ALA A 151 6.40 11.92 -5.90
CA ALA A 151 7.73 11.32 -5.85
C ALA A 151 8.53 11.57 -7.14
N GLU A 152 9.74 12.08 -7.02
CA GLU A 152 10.58 12.43 -8.16
C GLU A 152 11.41 11.25 -8.68
N THR A 153 11.71 10.30 -7.79
CA THR A 153 12.52 9.13 -8.07
C THR A 153 11.78 7.84 -7.75
N TYR A 154 12.14 6.75 -8.43
CA TYR A 154 11.56 5.45 -8.13
C TYR A 154 11.75 4.99 -6.67
N PRO A 155 12.96 5.15 -6.05
CA PRO A 155 13.12 4.84 -4.62
C PRO A 155 12.18 5.61 -3.71
N GLU A 156 11.94 6.90 -3.95
CA GLU A 156 10.96 7.70 -3.20
C GLU A 156 9.55 7.14 -3.36
N GLY A 157 9.09 6.93 -4.61
CA GLY A 157 7.78 6.35 -4.89
C GLY A 157 7.61 4.97 -4.24
N SER A 158 8.62 4.13 -4.30
CA SER A 158 8.60 2.78 -3.71
C SER A 158 8.53 2.82 -2.19
N VAL A 159 9.32 3.66 -1.49
CA VAL A 159 9.24 3.73 -0.02
C VAL A 159 7.94 4.36 0.45
N ALA A 160 7.39 5.33 -0.28
CA ALA A 160 6.12 5.94 0.07
C ALA A 160 4.94 4.98 -0.14
N ALA A 161 4.83 4.38 -1.32
CA ALA A 161 3.70 3.50 -1.65
C ALA A 161 3.82 2.12 -1.00
N ASN A 162 4.97 1.44 -1.17
CA ASN A 162 5.08 0.04 -0.74
C ASN A 162 5.43 -0.08 0.76
N LEU A 163 6.25 0.83 1.31
CA LEU A 163 6.68 0.71 2.69
C LEU A 163 5.77 1.51 3.64
N LEU A 164 5.63 2.81 3.44
CA LEU A 164 4.82 3.66 4.32
C LEU A 164 3.33 3.32 4.16
N LEU A 165 2.74 3.67 3.02
CA LEU A 165 1.32 3.47 2.74
C LEU A 165 0.94 1.99 2.88
N GLY A 166 1.69 1.08 2.24
CA GLY A 166 1.46 -0.36 2.32
C GLY A 166 1.45 -0.91 3.74
N SER A 167 2.28 -0.39 4.65
CA SER A 167 2.29 -0.83 6.05
C SER A 167 0.99 -0.48 6.77
N PHE A 168 0.43 0.71 6.53
CA PHE A 168 -0.84 1.13 7.11
C PHE A 168 -2.02 0.41 6.48
N VAL A 169 -2.03 0.24 5.14
CA VAL A 169 -3.07 -0.49 4.42
C VAL A 169 -3.14 -1.94 4.83
N LEU A 170 -1.99 -2.60 4.97
CA LEU A 170 -1.89 -3.96 5.49
C LEU A 170 -2.52 -4.09 6.87
N SER A 171 -2.24 -3.12 7.75
CA SER A 171 -2.81 -3.07 9.09
C SER A 171 -4.32 -2.77 9.06
N MET A 172 -4.78 -1.93 8.14
CA MET A 172 -6.20 -1.60 7.96
C MET A 172 -7.01 -2.81 7.48
N TYR A 173 -6.51 -3.55 6.48
CA TYR A 173 -7.16 -4.80 6.06
C TYR A 173 -7.20 -5.83 7.20
N GLY A 174 -6.13 -5.94 8.00
CA GLY A 174 -6.12 -6.78 9.20
C GLY A 174 -7.16 -6.35 10.24
N ALA A 175 -7.34 -5.05 10.44
CA ALA A 175 -8.36 -4.50 11.32
C ALA A 175 -9.79 -4.80 10.81
N LEU A 176 -10.03 -4.60 9.50
CA LEU A 176 -11.33 -4.91 8.89
C LEU A 176 -11.65 -6.41 8.96
N ALA A 177 -10.69 -7.29 8.70
CA ALA A 177 -10.87 -8.73 8.85
C ALA A 177 -11.26 -9.14 10.28
N ALA A 178 -10.71 -8.44 11.29
CA ALA A 178 -10.97 -8.71 12.70
C ALA A 178 -12.39 -8.28 13.15
N VAL A 179 -12.99 -7.30 12.48
CA VAL A 179 -14.35 -6.80 12.80
C VAL A 179 -15.39 -7.21 11.77
N ALA A 180 -15.01 -8.03 10.79
CA ALA A 180 -15.91 -8.50 9.75
C ALA A 180 -17.02 -9.40 10.30
N ASP A 181 -18.27 -9.02 10.06
CA ASP A 181 -19.44 -9.80 10.45
C ASP A 181 -19.79 -10.87 9.42
N THR A 182 -19.40 -10.66 8.16
CA THR A 182 -19.68 -11.59 7.08
C THR A 182 -18.40 -12.28 6.58
N ARG A 183 -18.59 -13.42 5.94
CA ARG A 183 -17.52 -14.11 5.23
C ARG A 183 -17.03 -13.28 4.04
N ALA A 184 -17.94 -12.56 3.36
CA ALA A 184 -17.59 -11.68 2.25
C ALA A 184 -16.59 -10.60 2.67
N ASP A 185 -16.89 -9.84 3.74
CA ASP A 185 -16.01 -8.80 4.27
C ASP A 185 -14.67 -9.36 4.74
N ARG A 186 -14.70 -10.52 5.41
CA ARG A 186 -13.50 -11.18 5.90
C ARG A 186 -12.61 -11.66 4.77
N LEU A 187 -13.17 -12.27 3.72
CA LEU A 187 -12.41 -12.74 2.57
C LEU A 187 -11.86 -11.57 1.77
N LEU A 188 -12.65 -10.52 1.49
CA LEU A 188 -12.16 -9.31 0.84
C LEU A 188 -10.92 -8.78 1.57
N ALA A 189 -11.03 -8.55 2.88
CA ALA A 189 -9.92 -8.02 3.66
C ALA A 189 -8.71 -8.95 3.70
N THR A 190 -8.92 -10.27 3.85
CA THR A 190 -7.82 -11.25 3.96
C THR A 190 -7.08 -11.44 2.64
N LEU A 191 -7.81 -11.51 1.53
CA LEU A 191 -7.22 -11.68 0.20
C LEU A 191 -6.44 -10.41 -0.21
N SER A 192 -7.01 -9.23 0.02
CA SER A 192 -6.30 -7.96 -0.22
C SER A 192 -5.06 -7.82 0.67
N MET A 193 -5.15 -8.23 1.94
CA MET A 193 -4.03 -8.23 2.87
C MET A 193 -2.85 -9.09 2.37
N GLN A 194 -3.11 -10.24 1.74
CA GLN A 194 -2.07 -11.09 1.15
C GLN A 194 -1.34 -10.40 0.00
N ASP A 195 -2.08 -9.67 -0.84
CA ASP A 195 -1.51 -8.93 -1.97
C ASP A 195 -0.65 -7.77 -1.48
N VAL A 196 -1.17 -6.94 -0.56
CA VAL A 196 -0.43 -5.82 0.04
C VAL A 196 0.83 -6.30 0.78
N ALA A 197 0.78 -7.48 1.42
CA ALA A 197 1.96 -8.04 2.09
C ALA A 197 3.12 -8.30 1.11
N ARG A 198 2.86 -8.69 -0.14
CA ARG A 198 3.87 -8.85 -1.20
C ARG A 198 4.47 -7.50 -1.60
N SER A 199 3.62 -6.48 -1.79
CA SER A 199 4.07 -5.11 -2.10
C SER A 199 4.97 -4.55 -0.99
N VAL A 200 4.59 -4.75 0.28
CA VAL A 200 5.41 -4.37 1.44
C VAL A 200 6.73 -5.15 1.48
N ALA A 201 6.71 -6.46 1.24
CA ALA A 201 7.92 -7.29 1.22
C ALA A 201 8.89 -6.84 0.11
N TYR A 202 8.37 -6.46 -1.06
CA TYR A 202 9.16 -5.84 -2.12
C TYR A 202 9.73 -4.49 -1.66
N GLY A 203 8.92 -3.61 -1.08
CA GLY A 203 9.36 -2.29 -0.60
C GLY A 203 10.52 -2.37 0.40
N VAL A 204 10.43 -3.28 1.38
CA VAL A 204 11.53 -3.53 2.35
C VAL A 204 12.78 -4.07 1.65
N GLY A 205 12.63 -5.04 0.77
CA GLY A 205 13.74 -5.63 0.02
C GLY A 205 14.41 -4.64 -0.91
N HIS A 206 13.62 -3.80 -1.60
CA HIS A 206 14.11 -2.74 -2.48
C HIS A 206 14.88 -1.68 -1.69
N LEU A 207 14.32 -1.15 -0.60
CA LEU A 207 15.00 -0.17 0.25
C LEU A 207 16.34 -0.71 0.76
N ARG A 208 16.36 -1.96 1.25
CA ARG A 208 17.59 -2.63 1.70
C ARG A 208 18.62 -2.76 0.58
N TYR A 209 18.20 -3.17 -0.61
CA TYR A 209 19.08 -3.30 -1.76
C TYR A 209 19.64 -1.94 -2.19
N HIS A 210 18.77 -0.93 -2.28
CA HIS A 210 19.13 0.43 -2.65
C HIS A 210 20.18 1.02 -1.69
N LEU A 211 19.94 1.00 -0.40
CA LEU A 211 20.83 1.59 0.60
C LEU A 211 22.15 0.80 0.76
N ARG A 212 22.13 -0.52 0.57
CA ARG A 212 23.36 -1.32 0.56
C ARG A 212 24.30 -0.90 -0.55
N HIS A 213 23.78 -0.53 -1.72
CA HIS A 213 24.58 -0.13 -2.89
C HIS A 213 24.77 1.39 -3.02
N GLN A 214 23.92 2.18 -2.38
CA GLN A 214 23.94 3.64 -2.39
C GLN A 214 23.72 4.22 -0.98
N PRO A 215 24.62 3.97 -0.02
CA PRO A 215 24.41 4.37 1.39
C PRO A 215 24.25 5.88 1.56
N GLY A 216 24.86 6.70 0.71
CA GLY A 216 24.72 8.15 0.71
C GLY A 216 23.29 8.66 0.42
N LYS A 217 22.38 7.80 -0.04
CA LYS A 217 20.96 8.16 -0.29
C LYS A 217 20.06 8.07 0.95
N ALA A 218 20.54 7.50 2.05
CA ALA A 218 19.74 7.31 3.27
C ALA A 218 19.18 8.63 3.82
N ALA A 219 20.00 9.69 3.86
CA ALA A 219 19.57 11.00 4.37
C ALA A 219 18.43 11.59 3.53
N ALA A 220 18.58 11.61 2.20
CA ALA A 220 17.55 12.15 1.29
C ALA A 220 16.24 11.37 1.38
N LEU A 221 16.29 10.03 1.41
CA LEU A 221 15.09 9.21 1.63
C LEU A 221 14.47 9.44 3.01
N GLY A 222 15.28 9.66 4.03
CA GLY A 222 14.82 10.01 5.37
C GLY A 222 14.07 11.34 5.39
N GLU A 223 14.57 12.37 4.70
CA GLU A 223 13.91 13.68 4.56
C GLU A 223 12.61 13.59 3.75
N TYR A 224 12.60 12.81 2.68
CA TYR A 224 11.37 12.53 1.92
C TYR A 224 10.30 11.88 2.80
N LEU A 225 10.67 10.86 3.57
CA LEU A 225 9.75 10.21 4.52
C LEU A 225 9.28 11.17 5.63
N ASP A 226 10.12 12.10 6.12
CA ASP A 226 9.71 13.12 7.11
C ASP A 226 8.56 13.99 6.57
N ARG A 227 8.56 14.33 5.28
CA ARG A 227 7.48 15.09 4.65
C ARG A 227 6.24 14.23 4.46
N THR A 228 6.40 13.05 3.85
CA THR A 228 5.28 12.17 3.52
C THR A 228 4.56 11.64 4.76
N GLU A 229 5.29 11.33 5.83
CA GLU A 229 4.68 10.93 7.10
C GLU A 229 3.79 12.01 7.71
N ARG A 230 4.14 13.29 7.58
CA ARG A 230 3.31 14.40 8.09
C ARG A 230 1.95 14.45 7.40
N THR A 231 1.88 14.17 6.11
CA THR A 231 0.61 14.14 5.39
C THR A 231 -0.22 12.91 5.76
N VAL A 232 0.43 11.75 5.95
CA VAL A 232 -0.23 10.53 6.45
C VAL A 232 -0.79 10.71 7.86
N LEU A 233 -0.12 11.49 8.72
CA LEU A 233 -0.66 11.88 10.04
C LEU A 233 -2.01 12.60 9.94
N GLY A 234 -2.19 13.44 8.91
CA GLY A 234 -3.46 14.11 8.66
C GLY A 234 -4.63 13.14 8.44
N ILE A 235 -4.37 12.04 7.72
CA ILE A 235 -5.39 10.98 7.51
C ILE A 235 -5.81 10.38 8.85
N ALA A 236 -4.84 10.01 9.68
CA ALA A 236 -5.09 9.37 10.97
C ALA A 236 -5.92 10.23 11.94
N GLY A 237 -5.94 11.56 11.74
CA GLY A 237 -6.75 12.50 12.51
C GLY A 237 -8.08 12.89 11.84
N SER A 238 -8.35 12.46 10.61
CA SER A 238 -9.57 12.87 9.89
C SER A 238 -10.80 12.08 10.35
N PRO A 239 -11.99 12.74 10.42
CA PRO A 239 -13.23 12.05 10.76
C PRO A 239 -13.55 10.92 9.78
N GLU A 240 -13.30 11.14 8.48
CA GLU A 240 -13.57 10.16 7.41
C GLU A 240 -12.80 8.85 7.58
N PHE A 241 -11.67 8.90 8.28
CA PHE A 241 -10.87 7.72 8.62
C PHE A 241 -11.22 7.15 10.01
N LEU A 242 -11.30 8.01 11.03
CA LEU A 242 -11.47 7.56 12.41
C LEU A 242 -12.87 7.06 12.73
N GLU A 243 -13.90 7.81 12.34
CA GLU A 243 -15.30 7.49 12.70
C GLU A 243 -15.73 6.10 12.20
N PRO A 244 -15.52 5.73 10.92
CA PRO A 244 -15.92 4.42 10.45
C PRO A 244 -15.18 3.29 11.18
N LEU A 245 -13.90 3.44 11.44
CA LEU A 245 -13.14 2.41 12.17
C LEU A 245 -13.59 2.26 13.61
N VAL A 246 -13.90 3.38 14.28
CA VAL A 246 -14.45 3.35 15.65
C VAL A 246 -15.81 2.67 15.68
N LEU A 247 -16.71 3.01 14.75
CA LEU A 247 -18.04 2.41 14.65
C LEU A 247 -17.96 0.90 14.38
N LEU A 248 -17.11 0.48 13.44
CA LEU A 248 -16.89 -0.93 13.12
C LEU A 248 -16.31 -1.71 14.31
N ALA A 249 -15.38 -1.10 15.07
CA ALA A 249 -14.75 -1.72 16.23
C ALA A 249 -15.62 -1.70 17.50
N ALA A 250 -16.59 -0.77 17.59
CA ALA A 250 -17.43 -0.59 18.78
C ALA A 250 -18.49 -1.69 18.94
N GLY A 251 -19.05 -2.17 17.83
CA GLY A 251 -20.17 -3.12 17.85
C GLY A 251 -21.46 -2.56 18.42
N GLY A 252 -21.59 -1.23 18.59
CA GLY A 252 -22.78 -0.54 19.11
C GLY A 252 -22.59 0.97 19.06
N ARG A 253 -23.68 1.71 19.42
CA ARG A 253 -23.74 3.18 19.34
C ARG A 253 -23.62 3.87 20.70
N GLU A 254 -23.73 3.10 21.78
CA GLU A 254 -23.68 3.63 23.14
C GLU A 254 -22.31 4.22 23.42
N ARG A 255 -22.26 5.26 24.23
CA ARG A 255 -21.03 6.00 24.55
C ARG A 255 -19.91 5.06 25.00
N ASP A 256 -20.22 4.08 25.83
CA ASP A 256 -19.23 3.13 26.33
C ASP A 256 -18.71 2.19 25.23
N ALA A 257 -19.58 1.77 24.29
CA ALA A 257 -19.19 0.98 23.13
C ALA A 257 -18.25 1.79 22.23
N LEU A 258 -18.59 3.04 21.90
CA LEU A 258 -17.74 3.93 21.11
C LEU A 258 -16.39 4.19 21.79
N SER A 259 -16.37 4.37 23.12
CA SER A 259 -15.12 4.52 23.88
C SER A 259 -14.22 3.27 23.76
N ARG A 260 -14.82 2.06 23.85
CA ARG A 260 -14.08 0.80 23.62
C ARG A 260 -13.60 0.69 22.18
N GLY A 261 -14.44 1.04 21.20
CA GLY A 261 -14.08 1.09 19.78
C GLY A 261 -12.89 2.00 19.52
N ALA A 262 -12.90 3.21 20.05
CA ALA A 262 -11.79 4.16 19.96
C ALA A 262 -10.50 3.59 20.58
N ALA A 263 -10.59 2.91 21.73
CA ALA A 263 -9.43 2.25 22.33
C ALA A 263 -8.87 1.10 21.46
N VAL A 264 -9.73 0.38 20.74
CA VAL A 264 -9.32 -0.65 19.78
C VAL A 264 -8.59 -0.02 18.61
N VAL A 265 -9.13 1.03 18.00
CA VAL A 265 -8.53 1.75 16.85
C VAL A 265 -7.17 2.32 17.22
N ARG A 266 -7.03 2.92 18.41
CA ARG A 266 -5.72 3.39 18.91
C ARG A 266 -4.67 2.28 18.97
N ARG A 267 -5.06 1.10 19.47
CA ARG A 267 -4.14 -0.07 19.50
C ARG A 267 -3.76 -0.55 18.09
N TRP A 268 -4.71 -0.53 17.15
CA TRP A 268 -4.41 -0.86 15.75
C TRP A 268 -3.41 0.12 15.15
N PHE A 269 -3.64 1.42 15.34
CA PHE A 269 -2.73 2.46 14.85
C PHE A 269 -1.33 2.33 15.46
N GLY A 270 -1.22 2.14 16.77
CA GLY A 270 0.06 1.91 17.44
C GLY A 270 0.82 0.70 16.90
N ARG A 271 0.12 -0.41 16.62
CA ARG A 271 0.73 -1.59 15.99
C ARG A 271 1.17 -1.31 14.55
N ALA A 272 0.37 -0.58 13.78
CA ALA A 272 0.71 -0.20 12.41
C ALA A 272 1.99 0.66 12.37
N VAL A 273 2.09 1.65 13.25
CA VAL A 273 3.28 2.49 13.41
C VAL A 273 4.51 1.66 13.76
N ASN A 274 4.41 0.77 14.75
CA ASN A 274 5.54 -0.07 15.14
C ASN A 274 5.99 -0.98 13.99
N ALA A 275 5.04 -1.64 13.30
CA ALA A 275 5.35 -2.50 12.16
C ALA A 275 6.02 -1.72 11.01
N TYR A 276 5.58 -0.50 10.73
CA TYR A 276 6.23 0.37 9.74
C TYR A 276 7.67 0.69 10.13
N LEU A 277 7.92 1.09 11.38
CA LEU A 277 9.26 1.44 11.86
C LEU A 277 10.21 0.24 11.88
N GLU A 278 9.72 -0.94 12.23
CA GLU A 278 10.49 -2.20 12.16
C GLU A 278 10.88 -2.52 10.71
N ARG A 279 9.98 -2.29 9.76
CA ARG A 279 10.25 -2.45 8.31
C ARG A 279 11.27 -1.43 7.80
N CYS A 280 11.19 -0.18 8.26
CA CYS A 280 12.21 0.84 7.95
C CYS A 280 13.59 0.40 8.45
N ALA A 281 13.69 -0.06 9.69
CA ALA A 281 14.93 -0.56 10.27
C ALA A 281 15.47 -1.78 9.48
N ALA A 282 14.59 -2.74 9.14
CA ALA A 282 14.93 -3.90 8.33
C ALA A 282 15.36 -3.51 6.89
N GLY A 283 14.86 -2.40 6.38
CA GLY A 283 15.22 -1.82 5.08
C GLY A 283 16.52 -1.01 5.08
N GLY A 284 17.09 -0.70 6.25
CA GLY A 284 18.35 0.04 6.38
C GLY A 284 18.21 1.49 6.86
N LEU A 285 17.05 1.86 7.43
CA LEU A 285 16.78 3.14 8.09
C LEU A 285 16.48 2.92 9.60
N PRO A 286 17.46 2.49 10.42
CA PRO A 286 17.23 2.16 11.83
C PRO A 286 16.90 3.40 12.68
N ASP A 287 17.38 4.58 12.29
CA ASP A 287 17.13 5.87 12.93
C ASP A 287 15.71 6.42 12.72
N ARG A 288 14.90 5.74 11.85
CA ARG A 288 13.54 6.20 11.54
C ARG A 288 12.66 6.34 12.79
N ARG A 289 12.84 5.49 13.80
CA ARG A 289 12.07 5.53 15.04
C ARG A 289 12.29 6.84 15.82
N GLU A 290 13.48 7.41 15.78
CA GLU A 290 13.82 8.65 16.48
C GLU A 290 13.35 9.88 15.69
N ARG A 291 13.42 9.83 14.37
CA ARG A 291 13.07 10.94 13.48
C ARG A 291 11.56 11.07 13.25
N SER A 292 10.83 9.96 13.22
CA SER A 292 9.40 9.92 12.88
C SER A 292 8.54 10.58 13.97
N LEU A 293 7.50 11.31 13.52
CA LEU A 293 6.47 11.87 14.42
C LEU A 293 5.37 10.87 14.74
N LEU A 294 5.26 9.76 13.99
CA LEU A 294 4.22 8.74 14.14
C LEU A 294 4.15 8.13 15.55
N PRO A 295 5.27 7.78 16.22
CA PRO A 295 5.22 7.26 17.59
C PRO A 295 4.62 8.23 18.60
N ARG A 296 4.91 9.54 18.46
CA ARG A 296 4.39 10.58 19.36
C ARG A 296 2.88 10.72 19.21
N LEU A 297 2.38 10.68 17.97
CA LEU A 297 0.94 10.68 17.72
C LEU A 297 0.27 9.41 18.26
N ALA A 298 0.85 8.25 18.02
CA ALA A 298 0.32 6.99 18.57
C ALA A 298 0.21 7.03 20.09
N ALA A 299 1.20 7.65 20.77
CA ALA A 299 1.18 7.86 22.22
C ALA A 299 0.10 8.87 22.65
N SER A 300 -0.06 10.01 21.94
CA SER A 300 -1.08 11.03 22.27
C SER A 300 -2.51 10.52 22.05
N LEU A 301 -2.71 9.62 21.12
CA LEU A 301 -3.99 8.93 20.92
C LEU A 301 -4.26 7.86 22.00
N ALA A 302 -3.25 7.43 22.75
CA ALA A 302 -3.36 6.40 23.79
C ALA A 302 -3.74 6.97 25.17
N GLY A 303 -3.49 8.28 25.41
CA GLY A 303 -3.90 9.02 26.63
C GLY A 303 -5.28 9.61 26.48
#